data_70ed6e1c2759681e26bc85bc0ffdafcb
#
_entry.id   70ed6e1c2759681e26bc85bc0ffdafcb
#
_cell.length_a   1.000
_cell.length_b   1.000
_cell.length_c   1.000
_cell.angle_alpha   90.00
_cell.angle_beta   90.00
_cell.angle_gamma   90.00
#
_symmetry.space_group_name_H-M   'P 1'
#
loop_
_entity.id
_entity.type
_entity.pdbx_description
1 polymer ?
#
loop_
_entity_poly.entity_id
_entity_poly.type
_entity_poly.pdbx_seq_one_letter_code
_entity_poly.pdbx_strand_id
1 'polypeptide(L)'
;LNMKHRITRVTTRAGDSGTTGLADGTRLAKNDPHIEAIGTVDELNSFLGVLVCELDAASAHATASRQIQQTLFDVGACLATRGQIPAPDPAPLEDEIETLNAALPPLTEFVLPGGTRAAAAAHVCRTVCRRAERVVWGVPEAEDCARYLNRLSDWFFVLARTLNAGAAELQWRGTSGRTDTAGG
;
A
#
# COMPACT_ATOMS: atom_id res chain seq x y z
N LEU A 1 16.87 31.07 -2.28
CA LEU A 1 16.57 29.88 -3.12
C LEU A 1 15.18 30.10 -3.74
N ASN A 2 15.19 30.44 -5.04
CA ASN A 2 13.97 30.65 -5.82
C ASN A 2 13.34 29.24 -6.04
N MET A 3 12.35 28.86 -5.24
CA MET A 3 11.58 27.64 -5.46
C MET A 3 10.78 27.82 -6.75
N LYS A 4 11.30 27.32 -7.86
CA LYS A 4 10.52 27.20 -9.10
C LYS A 4 9.32 26.31 -8.81
N HIS A 5 8.11 26.85 -8.98
CA HIS A 5 6.89 26.05 -8.91
C HIS A 5 6.99 24.87 -9.88
N ARG A 6 7.00 23.66 -9.35
CA ARG A 6 7.26 22.44 -10.15
C ARG A 6 6.06 22.02 -10.98
N ILE A 7 4.86 22.36 -10.54
CA ILE A 7 3.59 22.06 -11.21
C ILE A 7 2.77 23.34 -11.25
N THR A 8 2.80 24.04 -12.36
CA THR A 8 2.06 25.29 -12.58
C THR A 8 0.86 25.10 -13.50
N ARG A 9 0.81 24.01 -14.25
CA ARG A 9 -0.26 23.70 -15.20
C ARG A 9 -0.60 22.22 -15.14
N VAL A 10 -1.80 21.90 -14.67
CA VAL A 10 -2.29 20.52 -14.51
C VAL A 10 -2.75 19.94 -15.85
N THR A 11 -3.54 20.69 -16.62
CA THR A 11 -4.06 20.24 -17.92
C THR A 11 -3.10 20.62 -19.03
N THR A 12 -2.26 19.67 -19.47
CA THR A 12 -1.28 19.90 -20.55
C THR A 12 -1.74 19.34 -21.91
N ARG A 13 -2.74 18.46 -21.93
CA ARG A 13 -3.23 17.69 -23.09
C ARG A 13 -2.16 16.79 -23.75
N ALA A 14 -0.97 16.68 -23.19
CA ALA A 14 0.11 15.89 -23.75
C ALA A 14 -0.16 14.37 -23.78
N GLY A 15 -1.17 13.93 -23.04
CA GLY A 15 -1.58 12.52 -22.93
C GLY A 15 -2.82 12.15 -23.73
N ASP A 16 -3.44 13.06 -24.50
CA ASP A 16 -4.73 12.82 -25.17
C ASP A 16 -4.61 11.79 -26.31
N SER A 17 -3.41 11.55 -26.82
CA SER A 17 -3.12 10.52 -27.83
C SER A 17 -2.90 9.10 -27.24
N GLY A 18 -3.17 8.88 -25.95
CA GLY A 18 -3.00 7.58 -25.29
C GLY A 18 -1.56 7.24 -24.89
N THR A 19 -0.66 8.23 -24.89
CA THR A 19 0.73 8.06 -24.42
C THR A 19 1.02 8.96 -23.22
N THR A 20 2.03 8.58 -22.42
CA THR A 20 2.51 9.39 -21.28
C THR A 20 4.03 9.38 -21.24
N GLY A 21 4.64 10.38 -20.61
CA GLY A 21 6.08 10.47 -20.42
C GLY A 21 6.52 9.91 -19.09
N LEU A 22 7.65 9.20 -19.06
CA LEU A 22 8.37 8.84 -17.84
C LEU A 22 9.36 9.94 -17.44
N ALA A 23 9.92 9.82 -16.23
CA ALA A 23 10.89 10.77 -15.70
C ALA A 23 12.23 10.75 -16.45
N ASP A 24 12.57 9.63 -17.10
CA ASP A 24 13.73 9.47 -17.98
C ASP A 24 13.57 10.13 -19.36
N GLY A 25 12.41 10.74 -19.64
CA GLY A 25 12.09 11.39 -20.91
C GLY A 25 11.50 10.44 -21.97
N THR A 26 11.42 9.15 -21.73
CA THR A 26 10.77 8.20 -22.64
C THR A 26 9.25 8.36 -22.62
N ARG A 27 8.59 7.99 -23.72
CA ARG A 27 7.14 7.96 -23.80
C ARG A 27 6.64 6.53 -24.01
N LEU A 28 5.66 6.13 -23.21
CA LEU A 28 5.01 4.82 -23.27
C LEU A 28 3.51 4.97 -23.55
N ALA A 29 2.89 3.91 -24.02
CA ALA A 29 1.44 3.83 -24.06
C ALA A 29 0.88 3.83 -22.61
N LYS A 30 -0.28 4.45 -22.40
CA LYS A 30 -0.88 4.51 -21.05
C LYS A 30 -1.29 3.15 -20.49
N ASN A 31 -1.45 2.15 -21.35
CA ASN A 31 -1.72 0.75 -21.01
C ASN A 31 -0.47 -0.12 -20.98
N ASP A 32 0.73 0.47 -20.98
CA ASP A 32 1.98 -0.25 -20.79
C ASP A 32 2.05 -0.79 -19.34
N PRO A 33 2.54 -2.02 -19.11
CA PRO A 33 2.67 -2.60 -17.77
C PRO A 33 3.46 -1.73 -16.79
N HIS A 34 4.42 -0.97 -17.27
CA HIS A 34 5.19 -0.05 -16.44
C HIS A 34 4.34 1.12 -15.92
N ILE A 35 3.48 1.66 -16.78
CA ILE A 35 2.54 2.73 -16.40
C ILE A 35 1.46 2.18 -15.45
N GLU A 36 0.99 0.95 -15.68
CA GLU A 36 0.06 0.27 -14.76
C GLU A 36 0.68 0.09 -13.37
N ALA A 37 1.96 -0.29 -13.28
CA ALA A 37 2.66 -0.43 -12.00
C ALA A 37 2.72 0.91 -11.24
N ILE A 38 3.12 1.99 -11.91
CA ILE A 38 3.14 3.34 -11.31
C ILE A 38 1.74 3.74 -10.84
N GLY A 39 0.72 3.54 -11.67
CA GLY A 39 -0.67 3.87 -11.35
C GLY A 39 -1.21 3.08 -10.16
N THR A 40 -0.88 1.80 -10.05
CA THR A 40 -1.32 0.94 -8.94
C THR A 40 -0.66 1.33 -7.61
N VAL A 41 0.60 1.79 -7.65
CA VAL A 41 1.28 2.34 -6.45
C VAL A 41 0.64 3.66 -6.02
N ASP A 42 0.27 4.53 -6.96
CA ASP A 42 -0.44 5.78 -6.67
C ASP A 42 -1.85 5.52 -6.10
N GLU A 43 -2.56 4.51 -6.62
CA GLU A 43 -3.82 4.04 -6.04
C GLU A 43 -3.66 3.60 -4.59
N LEU A 44 -2.63 2.79 -4.30
CA LEU A 44 -2.30 2.37 -2.92
C LEU A 44 -2.08 3.59 -2.02
N ASN A 45 -1.32 4.58 -2.48
CA ASN A 45 -1.05 5.80 -1.73
C ASN A 45 -2.32 6.59 -1.43
N SER A 46 -3.27 6.61 -2.37
CA SER A 46 -4.57 7.25 -2.20
C SER A 46 -5.43 6.52 -1.15
N PHE A 47 -5.46 5.18 -1.15
CA PHE A 47 -6.14 4.39 -0.10
C PHE A 47 -5.47 4.55 1.27
N LEU A 48 -4.15 4.68 1.32
CA LEU A 48 -3.45 5.01 2.56
C LEU A 48 -3.86 6.39 3.10
N GLY A 49 -4.12 7.35 2.22
CA GLY A 49 -4.70 8.63 2.59
C GLY A 49 -6.08 8.48 3.27
N VAL A 50 -6.94 7.58 2.76
CA VAL A 50 -8.22 7.25 3.41
C VAL A 50 -8.00 6.65 4.79
N LEU A 51 -7.06 5.72 4.95
CA LEU A 51 -6.70 5.16 6.25
C LEU A 51 -6.24 6.26 7.23
N VAL A 52 -5.38 7.17 6.79
CA VAL A 52 -4.89 8.29 7.63
C VAL A 52 -6.04 9.16 8.15
N CYS A 53 -7.11 9.35 7.36
CA CYS A 53 -8.28 10.10 7.80
C CYS A 53 -9.09 9.40 8.92
N GLU A 54 -8.95 8.08 9.06
CA GLU A 54 -9.63 7.30 10.10
C GLU A 54 -8.78 7.13 11.38
N LEU A 55 -7.54 7.64 11.38
CA LEU A 55 -6.62 7.58 12.52
C LEU A 55 -6.67 8.88 13.34
N ASP A 56 -6.39 8.77 14.65
CA ASP A 56 -6.08 9.95 15.43
C ASP A 56 -4.84 10.64 14.85
N ALA A 57 -4.99 11.90 14.46
CA ALA A 57 -3.95 12.67 13.79
C ALA A 57 -2.65 12.80 14.60
N ALA A 58 -2.72 12.71 15.92
CA ALA A 58 -1.59 12.78 16.85
C ALA A 58 -0.96 11.39 17.12
N SER A 59 -1.57 10.31 16.65
CA SER A 59 -1.07 8.96 16.91
C SER A 59 0.23 8.65 16.17
N ALA A 60 1.03 7.75 16.74
CA ALA A 60 2.22 7.20 16.09
C ALA A 60 1.87 6.52 14.75
N HIS A 61 0.71 5.83 14.70
CA HIS A 61 0.23 5.16 13.49
C HIS A 61 -0.09 6.15 12.35
N ALA A 62 -0.67 7.31 12.67
CA ALA A 62 -0.90 8.36 11.66
C ALA A 62 0.42 8.95 11.15
N THR A 63 1.41 9.10 12.03
CA THR A 63 2.74 9.58 11.67
C THR A 63 3.46 8.59 10.76
N ALA A 64 3.50 7.30 11.13
CA ALA A 64 4.08 6.24 10.34
C ALA A 64 3.38 6.11 8.95
N SER A 65 2.05 6.15 8.93
CA SER A 65 1.28 6.10 7.68
C SER A 65 1.62 7.26 6.74
N ARG A 66 1.78 8.48 7.23
CA ARG A 66 2.20 9.63 6.41
C ARG A 66 3.64 9.49 5.91
N GLN A 67 4.54 8.91 6.72
CA GLN A 67 5.90 8.62 6.27
C GLN A 67 5.88 7.58 5.13
N ILE A 68 5.07 6.54 5.24
CA ILE A 68 4.89 5.54 4.18
C ILE A 68 4.31 6.18 2.91
N GLN A 69 3.40 7.16 2.99
CA GLN A 69 2.93 7.91 1.83
C GLN A 69 4.08 8.62 1.09
N GLN A 70 5.03 9.20 1.81
CA GLN A 70 6.24 9.78 1.19
C GLN A 70 7.08 8.70 0.52
N THR A 71 7.31 7.59 1.20
CA THR A 71 8.09 6.47 0.66
C THR A 71 7.43 5.81 -0.57
N LEU A 72 6.10 5.79 -0.66
CA LEU A 72 5.40 5.34 -1.87
C LEU A 72 5.65 6.27 -3.09
N PHE A 73 5.89 7.56 -2.87
CA PHE A 73 6.40 8.44 -3.93
C PHE A 73 7.81 8.07 -4.35
N ASP A 74 8.67 7.61 -3.42
CA ASP A 74 10.02 7.13 -3.76
C ASP A 74 9.95 5.83 -4.56
N VAL A 75 9.03 4.90 -4.23
CA VAL A 75 8.72 3.72 -5.06
C VAL A 75 8.29 4.15 -6.47
N GLY A 76 7.38 5.11 -6.57
CA GLY A 76 6.95 5.68 -7.86
C GLY A 76 8.10 6.31 -8.64
N ALA A 77 9.04 6.99 -7.96
CA ALA A 77 10.23 7.59 -8.59
C ALA A 77 11.21 6.51 -9.08
N CYS A 78 11.41 5.44 -8.31
CA CYS A 78 12.20 4.29 -8.73
C CYS A 78 11.63 3.69 -10.02
N LEU A 79 10.32 3.41 -10.05
CA LEU A 79 9.62 2.91 -11.24
C LEU A 79 9.73 3.88 -12.42
N ALA A 80 9.45 5.17 -12.20
CA ALA A 80 9.46 6.19 -13.27
C ALA A 80 10.84 6.46 -13.85
N THR A 81 11.91 6.07 -13.16
CA THR A 81 13.30 6.20 -13.60
C THR A 81 13.95 4.86 -13.96
N ARG A 82 13.18 3.77 -13.98
CA ARG A 82 13.66 2.42 -14.26
C ARG A 82 14.87 2.05 -13.39
N GLY A 83 14.74 2.26 -12.07
CA GLY A 83 15.77 1.91 -11.10
C GLY A 83 16.97 2.89 -11.01
N GLN A 84 17.00 3.99 -11.78
CA GLN A 84 18.07 5.00 -11.60
C GLN A 84 17.99 5.68 -10.22
N ILE A 85 16.77 5.87 -9.69
CA ILE A 85 16.54 6.17 -8.29
C ILE A 85 16.33 4.82 -7.60
N PRO A 86 17.10 4.51 -6.54
CA PRO A 86 16.97 3.22 -5.86
C PRO A 86 15.61 3.06 -5.18
N ALA A 87 15.17 1.82 -5.05
CA ALA A 87 14.00 1.48 -4.25
C ALA A 87 14.23 1.77 -2.77
N PRO A 88 13.18 2.07 -1.99
CA PRO A 88 13.30 2.21 -0.54
C PRO A 88 13.73 0.92 0.15
N ASP A 89 14.51 1.08 1.23
CA ASP A 89 14.90 -0.02 2.11
C ASP A 89 13.68 -0.53 2.91
N PRO A 90 13.37 -1.84 2.89
CA PRO A 90 12.28 -2.41 3.68
C PRO A 90 12.61 -2.59 5.18
N ALA A 91 13.87 -2.51 5.60
CA ALA A 91 14.28 -2.78 6.98
C ALA A 91 13.51 -1.97 8.05
N PRO A 92 13.25 -0.66 7.88
CA PRO A 92 12.44 0.09 8.85
C PRO A 92 11.01 -0.45 9.01
N LEU A 93 10.42 -1.02 7.96
CA LEU A 93 9.09 -1.68 8.05
C LEU A 93 9.20 -2.99 8.86
N GLU A 94 10.27 -3.75 8.68
CA GLU A 94 10.50 -5.01 9.39
C GLU A 94 10.60 -4.79 10.89
N ASP A 95 11.36 -3.78 11.32
CA ASP A 95 11.50 -3.39 12.72
C ASP A 95 10.15 -2.97 13.34
N GLU A 96 9.36 -2.20 12.61
CA GLU A 96 8.05 -1.76 13.09
C GLU A 96 7.03 -2.90 13.13
N ILE A 97 7.03 -3.80 12.13
CA ILE A 97 6.21 -5.02 12.11
C ILE A 97 6.51 -5.87 13.34
N GLU A 98 7.79 -6.10 13.65
CA GLU A 98 8.20 -6.88 14.82
C GLU A 98 7.70 -6.24 16.11
N THR A 99 7.87 -4.93 16.25
CA THR A 99 7.41 -4.16 17.41
C THR A 99 5.89 -4.25 17.60
N LEU A 100 5.11 -4.02 16.55
CA LEU A 100 3.65 -4.09 16.62
C LEU A 100 3.16 -5.51 16.88
N ASN A 101 3.75 -6.50 16.21
CA ASN A 101 3.35 -7.90 16.32
C ASN A 101 3.65 -8.49 17.70
N ALA A 102 4.71 -8.04 18.37
CA ALA A 102 5.05 -8.50 19.73
C ALA A 102 3.96 -8.16 20.77
N ALA A 103 3.17 -7.12 20.53
CA ALA A 103 2.05 -6.73 21.40
C ALA A 103 0.73 -7.45 21.08
N LEU A 104 0.67 -8.25 20.02
CA LEU A 104 -0.54 -8.91 19.56
C LEU A 104 -0.60 -10.38 20.01
N PRO A 105 -1.78 -10.91 20.32
CA PRO A 105 -1.93 -12.34 20.60
C PRO A 105 -1.63 -13.17 19.33
N PRO A 106 -1.11 -14.41 19.48
CA PRO A 106 -0.90 -15.29 18.34
C PRO A 106 -2.22 -15.62 17.65
N LEU A 107 -2.18 -15.79 16.35
CA LEU A 107 -3.32 -16.22 15.55
C LEU A 107 -3.37 -17.74 15.48
N THR A 108 -4.59 -18.28 15.58
CA THR A 108 -4.87 -19.71 15.34
C THR A 108 -5.54 -19.95 14.01
N GLU A 109 -6.19 -18.90 13.45
CA GLU A 109 -6.92 -18.94 12.19
C GLU A 109 -6.80 -17.60 11.45
N PHE A 110 -7.24 -17.57 10.18
CA PHE A 110 -7.30 -16.34 9.39
C PHE A 110 -8.26 -15.33 9.99
N VAL A 111 -7.83 -14.08 10.06
CA VAL A 111 -8.66 -12.95 10.49
C VAL A 111 -9.59 -12.52 9.37
N LEU A 112 -10.87 -12.33 9.67
CA LEU A 112 -11.80 -11.71 8.73
C LEU A 112 -11.49 -10.21 8.61
N PRO A 113 -11.29 -9.68 7.39
CA PRO A 113 -11.05 -8.25 7.20
C PRO A 113 -12.24 -7.41 7.70
N GLY A 114 -12.01 -6.53 8.67
CA GLY A 114 -13.06 -5.72 9.27
C GLY A 114 -12.71 -5.24 10.67
N GLY A 115 -13.73 -4.95 11.47
CA GLY A 115 -13.62 -4.43 12.83
C GLY A 115 -13.84 -2.92 12.87
N THR A 116 -12.91 -2.14 13.43
CA THR A 116 -12.98 -0.68 13.40
C THR A 116 -12.86 -0.15 11.97
N ARG A 117 -13.34 1.08 11.71
CA ARG A 117 -13.20 1.70 10.38
C ARG A 117 -11.74 1.80 9.95
N ALA A 118 -10.85 2.17 10.86
CA ALA A 118 -9.42 2.25 10.61
C ALA A 118 -8.82 0.88 10.28
N ALA A 119 -9.17 -0.18 11.03
CA ALA A 119 -8.73 -1.55 10.74
C ALA A 119 -9.23 -2.05 9.38
N ALA A 120 -10.49 -1.78 9.05
CA ALA A 120 -11.06 -2.14 7.74
C ALA A 120 -10.32 -1.40 6.59
N ALA A 121 -10.03 -0.10 6.76
CA ALA A 121 -9.23 0.67 5.79
C ALA A 121 -7.81 0.12 5.66
N ALA A 122 -7.16 -0.29 6.76
CA ALA A 122 -5.84 -0.93 6.71
C ALA A 122 -5.87 -2.27 5.95
N HIS A 123 -6.93 -3.06 6.09
CA HIS A 123 -7.11 -4.27 5.29
C HIS A 123 -7.32 -3.98 3.78
N VAL A 124 -8.01 -2.88 3.42
CA VAL A 124 -8.10 -2.43 2.02
C VAL A 124 -6.70 -2.07 1.51
N CYS A 125 -5.95 -1.25 2.24
CA CYS A 125 -4.56 -0.92 1.88
C CYS A 125 -3.71 -2.19 1.69
N ARG A 126 -3.82 -3.17 2.59
CA ARG A 126 -3.12 -4.46 2.48
C ARG A 126 -3.41 -5.18 1.17
N THR A 127 -4.67 -5.27 0.78
CA THR A 127 -5.05 -6.00 -0.43
C THR A 127 -4.69 -5.26 -1.71
N VAL A 128 -4.80 -3.93 -1.72
CA VAL A 128 -4.34 -3.07 -2.82
C VAL A 128 -2.82 -3.13 -2.93
N CYS A 129 -2.09 -3.10 -1.80
CA CYS A 129 -0.62 -3.27 -1.76
C CYS A 129 -0.19 -4.60 -2.40
N ARG A 130 -0.85 -5.71 -2.06
CA ARG A 130 -0.60 -7.02 -2.67
C ARG A 130 -0.93 -7.06 -4.16
N ARG A 131 -1.89 -6.27 -4.63
CA ARG A 131 -2.13 -6.10 -6.07
C ARG A 131 -1.00 -5.31 -6.71
N ALA A 132 -0.58 -4.20 -6.12
CA ALA A 132 0.54 -3.40 -6.60
C ALA A 132 1.83 -4.23 -6.68
N GLU A 133 2.14 -5.00 -5.65
CA GLU A 133 3.27 -5.93 -5.63
C GLU A 133 3.25 -6.88 -6.84
N ARG A 134 2.11 -7.56 -7.09
CA ARG A 134 1.99 -8.49 -8.24
C ARG A 134 2.19 -7.80 -9.59
N VAL A 135 1.70 -6.57 -9.73
CA VAL A 135 1.87 -5.78 -10.97
C VAL A 135 3.33 -5.37 -11.14
N VAL A 136 3.99 -4.90 -10.05
CA VAL A 136 5.39 -4.49 -10.06
C VAL A 136 6.34 -5.66 -10.37
N TRP A 137 6.04 -6.89 -9.91
CA TRP A 137 6.80 -8.09 -10.30
C TRP A 137 6.82 -8.36 -11.81
N GLY A 138 5.85 -7.83 -12.55
CA GLY A 138 5.79 -7.91 -14.02
C GLY A 138 6.64 -6.85 -14.74
N VAL A 139 7.28 -5.94 -14.01
CA VAL A 139 8.09 -4.85 -14.57
C VAL A 139 9.57 -5.20 -14.43
N PRO A 140 10.36 -5.18 -15.52
CA PRO A 140 11.80 -5.38 -15.45
C PRO A 140 12.49 -4.36 -14.49
N GLU A 141 13.51 -4.83 -13.77
CA GLU A 141 14.35 -4.00 -12.89
C GLU A 141 13.59 -3.35 -11.71
N ALA A 142 12.41 -3.91 -11.35
CA ALA A 142 11.56 -3.40 -10.26
C ALA A 142 11.47 -4.35 -9.06
N GLU A 143 12.33 -5.37 -8.98
CA GLU A 143 12.29 -6.41 -7.94
C GLU A 143 12.42 -5.84 -6.53
N ASP A 144 13.24 -4.82 -6.33
CA ASP A 144 13.43 -4.19 -5.01
C ASP A 144 12.18 -3.39 -4.60
N CYS A 145 11.49 -2.74 -5.56
CA CYS A 145 10.20 -2.12 -5.31
C CYS A 145 9.15 -3.16 -4.92
N ALA A 146 9.12 -4.32 -5.59
CA ALA A 146 8.20 -5.40 -5.27
C ALA A 146 8.47 -5.98 -3.87
N ARG A 147 9.75 -6.14 -3.47
CA ARG A 147 10.12 -6.57 -2.11
C ARG A 147 9.66 -5.58 -1.05
N TYR A 148 9.83 -4.28 -1.29
CA TYR A 148 9.31 -3.25 -0.39
C TYR A 148 7.79 -3.35 -0.23
N LEU A 149 7.05 -3.48 -1.33
CA LEU A 149 5.59 -3.62 -1.31
C LEU A 149 5.14 -4.92 -0.61
N ASN A 150 5.88 -6.01 -0.78
CA ASN A 150 5.62 -7.25 -0.04
C ASN A 150 5.67 -6.99 1.47
N ARG A 151 6.75 -6.39 1.95
CA ARG A 151 6.91 -6.05 3.37
C ARG A 151 5.88 -5.04 3.86
N LEU A 152 5.54 -4.05 3.04
CA LEU A 152 4.49 -3.08 3.36
C LEU A 152 3.12 -3.76 3.53
N SER A 153 2.83 -4.81 2.76
CA SER A 153 1.59 -5.58 2.94
C SER A 153 1.51 -6.28 4.30
N ASP A 154 2.64 -6.76 4.83
CA ASP A 154 2.73 -7.35 6.17
C ASP A 154 2.51 -6.28 7.24
N TRP A 155 3.09 -5.09 7.05
CA TRP A 155 2.88 -3.95 7.94
C TRP A 155 1.40 -3.57 8.04
N PHE A 156 0.68 -3.47 6.91
CA PHE A 156 -0.76 -3.20 6.91
C PHE A 156 -1.56 -4.27 7.65
N PHE A 157 -1.16 -5.53 7.56
CA PHE A 157 -1.82 -6.61 8.27
C PHE A 157 -1.68 -6.46 9.78
N VAL A 158 -0.46 -6.23 10.27
CA VAL A 158 -0.20 -6.05 11.69
C VAL A 158 -0.84 -4.78 12.22
N LEU A 159 -0.78 -3.67 11.45
CA LEU A 159 -1.49 -2.43 11.79
C LEU A 159 -3.00 -2.64 11.91
N ALA A 160 -3.64 -3.35 10.98
CA ALA A 160 -5.07 -3.62 11.05
C ALA A 160 -5.46 -4.35 12.34
N ARG A 161 -4.66 -5.33 12.76
CA ARG A 161 -4.85 -6.03 14.03
C ARG A 161 -4.67 -5.11 15.23
N THR A 162 -3.63 -4.27 15.21
CA THR A 162 -3.37 -3.28 16.27
C THR A 162 -4.53 -2.30 16.41
N LEU A 163 -5.12 -1.85 15.30
CA LEU A 163 -6.26 -0.93 15.26
C LEU A 163 -7.57 -1.59 15.72
N ASN A 164 -7.62 -2.91 15.80
CA ASN A 164 -8.69 -3.68 16.41
C ASN A 164 -8.41 -4.03 17.88
N ALA A 165 -7.30 -3.61 18.46
CA ALA A 165 -6.97 -3.94 19.86
C ALA A 165 -8.10 -3.51 20.80
N GLY A 166 -8.62 -4.47 21.59
CA GLY A 166 -9.77 -4.28 22.47
C GLY A 166 -11.13 -4.66 21.86
N ALA A 167 -11.21 -4.93 20.55
CA ALA A 167 -12.35 -5.57 19.91
C ALA A 167 -12.04 -7.04 19.60
N ALA A 168 -13.06 -7.91 19.61
CA ALA A 168 -12.85 -9.31 19.23
C ALA A 168 -12.54 -9.40 17.73
N GLU A 169 -11.33 -9.83 17.37
CA GLU A 169 -11.01 -10.18 15.99
C GLU A 169 -11.85 -11.39 15.56
N LEU A 170 -12.68 -11.20 14.55
CA LEU A 170 -13.43 -12.30 13.98
C LEU A 170 -12.48 -13.17 13.15
N GLN A 171 -12.45 -14.46 13.47
CA GLN A 171 -11.62 -15.44 12.75
C GLN A 171 -12.49 -16.32 11.84
N TRP A 172 -11.88 -16.83 10.79
CA TRP A 172 -12.50 -17.78 9.90
C TRP A 172 -12.76 -19.11 10.64
N ARG A 173 -13.99 -19.65 10.51
CA ARG A 173 -14.42 -20.86 11.21
C ARG A 173 -14.11 -22.17 10.48
N GLY A 174 -13.35 -22.12 9.39
CA GLY A 174 -13.09 -23.28 8.54
C GLY A 174 -14.31 -23.66 7.68
N THR A 175 -14.13 -24.66 6.82
CA THR A 175 -15.20 -25.20 5.99
C THR A 175 -16.17 -26.10 6.80
N SER A 176 -15.72 -26.67 7.92
CA SER A 176 -16.50 -27.52 8.82
C SER A 176 -17.38 -26.76 9.82
N GLY A 177 -17.21 -25.44 9.95
CA GLY A 177 -18.03 -24.57 10.80
C GLY A 177 -19.34 -24.10 10.17
N ARG A 178 -19.67 -24.52 8.97
CA ARG A 178 -20.99 -24.33 8.33
C ARG A 178 -21.94 -25.44 8.79
N THR A 179 -22.32 -25.44 10.05
CA THR A 179 -23.52 -26.18 10.46
C THR A 179 -24.73 -25.41 9.95
N ASP A 180 -25.48 -26.07 9.10
CA ASP A 180 -26.76 -25.70 8.54
C ASP A 180 -27.68 -24.98 9.55
N THR A 181 -27.86 -23.68 9.39
CA THR A 181 -29.06 -23.00 9.85
C THR A 181 -30.07 -22.93 8.69
N ALA A 182 -30.32 -24.08 8.07
CA ALA A 182 -31.46 -24.29 7.19
C ALA A 182 -32.36 -25.32 7.85
N GLY A 183 -33.35 -24.86 8.62
CA GLY A 183 -34.35 -25.75 9.21
C GLY A 183 -35.05 -25.16 10.41
N GLY A 184 -36.08 -24.33 10.17
CA GLY A 184 -36.98 -23.87 11.19
C GLY A 184 -37.89 -22.78 10.67
#